data_ef8a2dd1afd59f68f42a0692c26695f6
#
_entry.id   ef8a2dd1afd59f68f42a0692c26695f6
#
_cell.length_a   1.000
_cell.length_b   1.000
_cell.length_c   1.000
_cell.angle_alpha   90.00
_cell.angle_beta   90.00
_cell.angle_gamma   90.00
#
_symmetry.space_group_name_H-M   'P 1'
#
loop_
_entity.id
_entity.type
_entity.pdbx_description
1 polymer ?
#
loop_
_entity_poly.entity_id
_entity_poly.type
_entity_poly.pdbx_seq_one_letter_code
_entity_poly.pdbx_strand_id
1 'polypeptide(L)'
;MEYVVDSLPPLIVIAIDHASLHYSRSLCFEISNSMSMHRLRGVIYGGGFHFTARYISESGVVWFHDGMTTGRACELEGNLDNLPHDFLRSARGKPAIDLVYAKVK
;
A
#
# COMPACT_ATOMS: atom_id res chain seq x y z
N MET A 1 -23.63 -2.99 21.10
CA MET A 1 -23.63 -1.68 20.42
C MET A 1 -23.41 -1.88 18.93
N GLU A 2 -24.31 -1.40 18.15
CA GLU A 2 -24.14 -1.44 16.70
C GLU A 2 -23.51 -0.15 16.22
N TYR A 3 -22.49 -0.29 15.38
CA TYR A 3 -21.90 0.84 14.69
C TYR A 3 -22.48 0.89 13.29
N VAL A 4 -23.13 1.99 12.97
CA VAL A 4 -23.58 2.24 11.60
C VAL A 4 -22.48 3.00 10.90
N VAL A 5 -21.89 2.36 9.88
CA VAL A 5 -20.85 2.97 9.07
C VAL A 5 -21.49 3.46 7.79
N ASP A 6 -21.68 4.77 7.68
CA ASP A 6 -22.27 5.37 6.49
C ASP A 6 -21.27 5.46 5.33
N SER A 7 -19.99 5.49 5.66
CA SER A 7 -18.92 5.55 4.66
C SER A 7 -17.64 5.00 5.25
N LEU A 8 -16.77 4.50 4.37
CA LEU A 8 -15.43 4.10 4.75
C LEU A 8 -14.49 5.31 4.74
N PRO A 9 -13.45 5.29 5.60
CA PRO A 9 -12.45 6.35 5.58
C PRO A 9 -11.73 6.40 4.22
N PRO A 10 -11.17 7.56 3.86
CA PRO A 10 -10.43 7.68 2.59
C PRO A 10 -9.16 6.84 2.55
N LEU A 11 -8.59 6.52 3.68
CA LEU A 11 -7.40 5.66 3.78
C LEU A 11 -7.68 4.48 4.70
N ILE A 12 -7.22 3.31 4.27
CA ILE A 12 -7.26 2.09 5.06
C ILE A 12 -5.84 1.55 5.15
N VAL A 13 -5.35 1.35 6.36
CA VAL A 13 -4.02 0.77 6.60
C VAL A 13 -4.21 -0.63 7.16
N ILE A 14 -3.63 -1.61 6.49
CA ILE A 14 -3.71 -3.01 6.89
C ILE A 14 -2.31 -3.46 7.31
N ALA A 15 -2.17 -3.81 8.59
CA ALA A 15 -0.95 -4.43 9.10
C ALA A 15 -0.88 -5.88 8.59
N ILE A 16 0.29 -6.29 8.15
CA ILE A 16 0.46 -7.61 7.54
C ILE A 16 1.53 -8.41 8.25
N ASP A 17 1.34 -9.74 8.23
CA ASP A 17 2.36 -10.69 8.60
C ASP A 17 3.14 -11.04 7.34
N HIS A 18 4.40 -10.63 7.29
CA HIS A 18 5.25 -10.80 6.11
C HIS A 18 5.50 -12.26 5.73
N ALA A 19 5.25 -13.22 6.63
CA ALA A 19 5.49 -14.64 6.35
C ALA A 19 4.55 -15.21 5.28
N SER A 20 3.38 -14.60 5.06
CA SER A 20 2.37 -15.10 4.15
C SER A 20 1.70 -13.99 3.35
N LEU A 21 2.49 -13.06 2.84
CA LEU A 21 1.95 -11.90 2.16
C LEU A 21 1.25 -12.27 0.85
N HIS A 22 -0.07 -12.19 0.91
CA HIS A 22 -0.93 -12.12 -0.27
C HIS A 22 -1.65 -10.79 -0.19
N TYR A 23 -1.57 -9.99 -1.25
CA TYR A 23 -2.24 -8.71 -1.26
C TYR A 23 -3.07 -8.56 -2.53
N SER A 24 -4.13 -7.78 -2.42
CA SER A 24 -4.94 -7.37 -3.56
C SER A 24 -4.62 -5.92 -3.90
N ARG A 25 -4.60 -5.61 -5.19
CA ARG A 25 -4.40 -4.22 -5.64
C ARG A 25 -5.63 -3.37 -5.39
N SER A 26 -6.78 -4.00 -5.16
CA SER A 26 -8.04 -3.30 -4.91
C SER A 26 -8.82 -4.00 -3.82
N LEU A 27 -9.52 -3.22 -3.01
CA LEU A 27 -10.47 -3.71 -2.02
C LEU A 27 -11.83 -3.09 -2.36
N CYS A 28 -12.85 -3.93 -2.43
CA CYS A 28 -14.22 -3.50 -2.69
C CYS A 28 -15.09 -3.78 -1.48
N PHE A 29 -15.86 -2.79 -1.07
CA PHE A 29 -16.76 -2.91 0.07
C PHE A 29 -18.17 -2.53 -0.36
N GLU A 30 -19.15 -3.27 0.13
CA GLU A 30 -20.56 -2.93 -0.04
C GLU A 30 -21.08 -2.32 1.27
N ILE A 31 -21.54 -1.08 1.18
CA ILE A 31 -22.09 -0.35 2.32
C ILE A 31 -23.41 0.26 1.89
N SER A 32 -24.51 -0.12 2.58
CA SER A 32 -25.85 0.44 2.33
C SER A 32 -26.23 0.44 0.85
N ASN A 33 -26.03 -0.69 0.17
CA ASN A 33 -26.31 -0.88 -1.25
C ASN A 33 -25.43 -0.06 -2.20
N SER A 34 -24.36 0.52 -1.68
CA SER A 34 -23.37 1.22 -2.48
C SER A 34 -22.05 0.47 -2.44
N MET A 35 -21.32 0.51 -3.55
CA MET A 35 -19.99 -0.05 -3.63
C MET A 35 -18.94 1.03 -3.40
N SER A 36 -17.96 0.72 -2.57
CA SER A 36 -16.80 1.57 -2.37
C SER A 36 -15.55 0.79 -2.74
N MET A 37 -14.69 1.40 -3.54
CA MET A 37 -13.44 0.79 -3.97
C MET A 37 -12.26 1.56 -3.41
N HIS A 38 -11.30 0.81 -2.87
CA HIS A 38 -10.01 1.34 -2.43
C HIS A 38 -8.92 0.65 -3.24
N ARG A 39 -7.91 1.39 -3.63
CA ARG A 39 -6.76 0.84 -4.35
C ARG A 39 -5.50 0.95 -3.54
N LEU A 40 -4.60 -0.02 -3.72
CA LEU A 40 -3.28 -0.02 -3.08
C LEU A 40 -2.48 1.17 -3.61
N ARG A 41 -2.07 2.05 -2.68
CA ARG A 41 -1.31 3.26 -2.99
C ARG A 41 0.01 3.34 -2.28
N GLY A 42 0.22 2.50 -1.28
CA GLY A 42 1.46 2.54 -0.52
C GLY A 42 1.75 1.23 0.16
N VAL A 43 3.04 0.98 0.36
CA VAL A 43 3.53 -0.14 1.16
C VAL A 43 4.60 0.42 2.08
N ILE A 44 4.48 0.13 3.36
CA ILE A 44 5.46 0.54 4.35
C ILE A 44 6.33 -0.65 4.70
N TYR A 45 7.63 -0.45 4.72
CA TYR A 45 8.64 -1.46 5.04
C TYR A 45 9.33 -1.07 6.33
N GLY A 46 9.64 -2.05 7.15
CA GLY A 46 10.27 -1.76 8.43
C GLY A 46 11.25 -2.84 8.87
N GLY A 47 12.23 -2.42 9.65
CA GLY A 47 13.23 -3.26 10.25
C GLY A 47 14.39 -2.43 10.74
N GLY A 48 15.00 -2.81 11.89
CA GLY A 48 16.18 -2.14 12.41
C GLY A 48 15.97 -0.68 12.76
N PHE A 49 14.79 -0.32 13.29
CA PHE A 49 14.45 1.06 13.66
C PHE A 49 14.38 2.04 12.49
N HIS A 50 14.25 1.54 11.27
CA HIS A 50 14.20 2.34 10.07
C HIS A 50 13.03 1.93 9.20
N PHE A 51 12.27 2.90 8.70
CA PHE A 51 11.11 2.66 7.84
C PHE A 51 11.35 3.29 6.48
N THR A 52 10.90 2.57 5.46
CA THR A 52 10.89 3.04 4.08
C THR A 52 9.50 2.82 3.50
N ALA A 53 9.24 3.36 2.32
CA ALA A 53 7.93 3.22 1.70
C ALA A 53 8.05 3.14 0.18
N ARG A 54 7.06 2.50 -0.43
CA ARG A 54 6.78 2.61 -1.85
C ARG A 54 5.44 3.27 -2.04
N TYR A 55 5.37 4.16 -3.02
CA TYR A 55 4.13 4.83 -3.43
C TYR A 55 3.73 4.31 -4.80
N ILE A 56 2.44 4.08 -4.99
CA ILE A 56 1.88 3.53 -6.21
C ILE A 56 0.87 4.52 -6.76
N SER A 57 1.10 5.02 -7.98
CA SER A 57 0.20 5.96 -8.63
C SER A 57 -1.06 5.26 -9.16
N GLU A 58 -2.02 6.05 -9.62
CA GLU A 58 -3.23 5.51 -10.23
C GLU A 58 -2.94 4.62 -11.43
N SER A 59 -1.91 4.93 -12.19
CA SER A 59 -1.49 4.16 -13.35
C SER A 59 -0.57 3.00 -13.04
N GLY A 60 -0.29 2.76 -11.74
CA GLY A 60 0.55 1.63 -11.31
C GLY A 60 2.03 1.93 -11.27
N VAL A 61 2.44 3.18 -11.44
CA VAL A 61 3.85 3.56 -11.35
C VAL A 61 4.30 3.50 -9.90
N VAL A 62 5.45 2.87 -9.67
CA VAL A 62 5.99 2.63 -8.33
C VAL A 62 7.18 3.52 -8.07
N TRP A 63 7.15 4.19 -6.91
CA TRP A 63 8.20 5.08 -6.43
C TRP A 63 8.68 4.60 -5.06
N PHE A 64 9.98 4.59 -4.86
CA PHE A 64 10.60 4.24 -3.57
C PHE A 64 11.07 5.49 -2.85
N HIS A 65 10.81 5.55 -1.55
CA HIS A 65 11.25 6.65 -0.70
C HIS A 65 11.91 6.12 0.57
N ASP A 66 13.09 6.64 0.84
CA ASP A 66 13.82 6.43 2.08
C ASP A 66 14.39 7.79 2.50
N GLY A 67 13.84 8.35 3.57
CA GLY A 67 14.23 9.69 4.03
C GLY A 67 15.70 9.83 4.35
N MET A 68 16.38 8.73 4.69
CA MET A 68 17.81 8.76 5.00
C MET A 68 18.71 8.74 3.77
N THR A 69 18.27 8.05 2.69
CA THR A 69 19.11 7.85 1.50
C THR A 69 18.65 8.68 0.30
N THR A 70 17.34 8.85 0.13
CA THR A 70 16.79 9.60 -1.00
C THR A 70 16.44 11.04 -0.64
N GLY A 71 16.47 11.39 0.65
CA GLY A 71 16.08 12.71 1.11
C GLY A 71 14.60 12.98 0.85
N ARG A 72 14.31 14.08 0.16
CA ARG A 72 12.94 14.46 -0.21
C ARG A 72 12.49 13.85 -1.54
N ALA A 73 13.40 13.23 -2.26
CA ALA A 73 13.10 12.67 -3.58
C ALA A 73 12.59 11.24 -3.46
N CYS A 74 11.78 10.85 -4.44
CA CYS A 74 11.39 9.47 -4.63
C CYS A 74 12.10 8.91 -5.84
N GLU A 75 12.49 7.64 -5.77
CA GLU A 75 13.14 6.95 -6.89
C GLU A 75 12.11 6.15 -7.67
N LEU A 76 12.07 6.37 -9.00
CA LEU A 76 11.21 5.61 -9.89
C LEU A 76 11.71 4.17 -10.00
N GLU A 77 10.83 3.20 -9.76
CA GLU A 77 11.20 1.78 -9.84
C GLU A 77 10.55 1.05 -11.03
N GLY A 78 9.47 1.56 -11.57
CA GLY A 78 8.79 0.94 -12.70
C GLY A 78 7.29 0.96 -12.56
N ASN A 79 6.61 0.04 -13.25
CA ASN A 79 5.17 -0.10 -13.22
C ASN A 79 4.81 -1.50 -12.73
N LEU A 80 3.80 -1.60 -11.85
CA LEU A 80 3.38 -2.88 -11.28
C LEU A 80 3.04 -3.93 -12.33
N ASP A 81 2.54 -3.53 -13.48
CA ASP A 81 2.18 -4.46 -14.55
C ASP A 81 3.40 -5.17 -15.15
N ASN A 82 4.59 -4.59 -14.98
CA ASN A 82 5.84 -5.09 -15.54
C ASN A 82 6.82 -5.58 -14.47
N LEU A 83 6.47 -5.44 -13.19
CA LEU A 83 7.33 -5.87 -12.09
C LEU A 83 6.96 -7.29 -11.62
N PRO A 84 7.89 -8.01 -10.99
CA PRO A 84 7.60 -9.35 -10.47
C PRO A 84 6.45 -9.34 -9.46
N HIS A 85 5.74 -10.47 -9.35
CA HIS A 85 4.61 -10.61 -8.42
C HIS A 85 4.97 -10.34 -6.97
N ASP A 86 6.19 -10.67 -6.57
CA ASP A 86 6.66 -10.52 -5.21
C ASP A 86 7.41 -9.20 -4.97
N PHE A 87 7.42 -8.30 -5.95
CA PHE A 87 8.19 -7.07 -5.87
C PHE A 87 7.86 -6.23 -4.64
N LEU A 88 6.59 -6.14 -4.27
CA LEU A 88 6.16 -5.33 -3.14
C LEU A 88 6.38 -5.99 -1.78
N ARG A 89 6.70 -7.28 -1.76
CA ARG A 89 6.85 -8.03 -0.51
C ARG A 89 7.98 -7.51 0.37
N SER A 90 9.06 -7.06 -0.26
CA SER A 90 10.20 -6.50 0.45
C SER A 90 10.84 -5.39 -0.38
N ALA A 91 11.56 -4.51 0.28
CA ALA A 91 12.30 -3.44 -0.36
C ALA A 91 13.66 -3.31 0.33
N ARG A 92 14.72 -3.52 -0.44
CA ARG A 92 16.10 -3.33 0.02
C ARG A 92 16.37 -4.03 1.36
N GLY A 93 15.92 -5.28 1.46
CA GLY A 93 16.13 -6.13 2.63
C GLY A 93 15.15 -5.94 3.77
N LYS A 94 14.17 -5.03 3.64
CA LYS A 94 13.16 -4.81 4.68
C LYS A 94 11.83 -5.42 4.26
N PRO A 95 11.14 -6.18 5.15
CA PRO A 95 9.84 -6.74 4.82
C PRO A 95 8.75 -5.68 4.83
N ALA A 96 7.72 -5.90 4.03
CA ALA A 96 6.51 -5.10 4.09
C ALA A 96 5.79 -5.35 5.42
N ILE A 97 5.36 -4.27 6.08
CA ILE A 97 4.66 -4.34 7.38
C ILE A 97 3.25 -3.77 7.31
N ASP A 98 3.01 -2.79 6.44
CA ASP A 98 1.68 -2.21 6.26
C ASP A 98 1.38 -2.00 4.79
N LEU A 99 0.12 -2.23 4.43
CA LEU A 99 -0.43 -1.87 3.13
C LEU A 99 -1.37 -0.67 3.31
N VAL A 100 -1.24 0.31 2.44
CA VAL A 100 -2.06 1.52 2.48
C VAL A 100 -2.95 1.57 1.24
N TYR A 101 -4.26 1.59 1.47
CA TYR A 101 -5.26 1.68 0.43
C TYR A 101 -5.95 3.04 0.48
N ALA A 102 -6.17 3.63 -0.66
CA ALA A 102 -6.87 4.91 -0.79
C ALA A 102 -8.15 4.74 -1.58
N LYS A 103 -9.19 5.44 -1.14
CA LYS A 103 -10.51 5.40 -1.79
C LYS A 103 -10.42 5.98 -3.19
N VAL A 104 -11.00 5.26 -4.14
CA VAL A 104 -11.13 5.72 -5.52
C VAL A 104 -12.31 6.67 -5.59
N LYS A 105 -12.06 7.82 -6.20
CA LYS A 105 -13.10 8.85 -6.37
C LYS A 105 -13.98 8.58 -7.59
#